data_673f78e959a2a58f3a5d3892f0469eb7
#
_entry.id   673f78e959a2a58f3a5d3892f0469eb7
#
_cell.length_a   1.000
_cell.length_b   1.000
_cell.length_c   1.000
_cell.angle_alpha   90.00
_cell.angle_beta   90.00
_cell.angle_gamma   90.00
#
_symmetry.space_group_name_H-M   'P 1'
#
loop_
_entity.id
_entity.type
_entity.pdbx_description
1 polymer ?
#
loop_
_entity_poly.entity_id
_entity_poly.type
_entity_poly.pdbx_seq_one_letter_code
_entity_poly.pdbx_strand_id
1 'polypeptide(L)'
;NADRTLVLEEGLLVEEGKHKDLLAGHGAYARLMEAQIEAGIEDVTTAEDHVSIVIAPEIPAAAPAPISESDEASPVPWITIFGRLLELTGPMTWMLVATFVLGVLRVLVLIGIGIVGALIVRQLVQEESLTGLLIALGVLGALTPLLHWWESWVAHDMAFRLLAEMRIEIYNKLDKLAPAYLVKRRSGDIMSLVTADIETIEFFFAHTIAPAFVALLIPAAVLVTVAAIQWPLALILL
;
A
#
# COMPACT_ATOMS: atom_id res chain seq x y z
N ASN A 1 13.09 -29.46 10.56
CA ASN A 1 12.97 -30.94 10.64
C ASN A 1 11.61 -31.28 11.21
N ALA A 2 10.69 -31.79 10.39
CA ALA A 2 9.44 -32.34 10.87
C ALA A 2 9.70 -33.76 11.41
N ASP A 3 9.26 -34.01 12.64
CA ASP A 3 9.41 -35.33 13.27
C ASP A 3 8.51 -36.39 12.62
N ARG A 4 7.50 -35.93 11.85
CA ARG A 4 6.51 -36.77 11.19
C ARG A 4 5.96 -36.06 9.96
N THR A 5 5.97 -36.74 8.81
CA THR A 5 5.40 -36.28 7.55
C THR A 5 4.20 -37.15 7.19
N LEU A 6 3.11 -36.53 6.80
CA LEU A 6 1.89 -37.19 6.35
C LEU A 6 1.73 -36.90 4.85
N VAL A 7 1.52 -37.92 4.05
CA VAL A 7 1.29 -37.81 2.60
C VAL A 7 -0.17 -38.11 2.31
N LEU A 8 -0.82 -37.15 1.67
CA LEU A 8 -2.22 -37.25 1.28
C LEU A 8 -2.32 -37.34 -0.25
N GLU A 9 -3.05 -38.34 -0.76
CA GLU A 9 -3.39 -38.48 -2.17
C GLU A 9 -4.93 -38.57 -2.28
N GLU A 10 -5.53 -37.71 -3.09
CA GLU A 10 -6.99 -37.57 -3.22
C GLU A 10 -7.77 -37.39 -1.89
N GLY A 11 -7.14 -36.77 -0.89
CA GLY A 11 -7.72 -36.56 0.43
C GLY A 11 -7.60 -37.74 1.40
N LEU A 12 -6.98 -38.83 0.99
CA LEU A 12 -6.71 -40.01 1.84
C LEU A 12 -5.25 -40.03 2.27
N LEU A 13 -5.00 -40.42 3.52
CA LEU A 13 -3.66 -40.62 4.05
C LEU A 13 -3.07 -41.89 3.44
N VAL A 14 -2.04 -41.76 2.59
CA VAL A 14 -1.41 -42.89 1.89
C VAL A 14 -0.07 -43.30 2.50
N GLU A 15 0.68 -42.36 3.06
CA GLU A 15 1.96 -42.61 3.68
C GLU A 15 2.16 -41.74 4.92
N GLU A 16 2.90 -42.26 5.88
CA GLU A 16 3.25 -41.59 7.12
C GLU A 16 4.61 -42.08 7.61
N GLY A 17 5.52 -41.14 7.93
CA GLY A 17 6.85 -41.47 8.41
C GLY A 17 7.78 -40.26 8.50
N LYS A 18 9.04 -40.51 8.77
CA LYS A 18 10.07 -39.47 8.70
C LYS A 18 10.49 -39.28 7.24
N HIS A 19 10.92 -38.05 6.92
CA HIS A 19 11.40 -37.68 5.58
C HIS A 19 12.36 -38.71 4.95
N LYS A 20 13.36 -39.17 5.70
CA LYS A 20 14.33 -40.15 5.21
C LYS A 20 13.74 -41.52 4.90
N ASP A 21 12.78 -41.97 5.73
CA ASP A 21 12.14 -43.27 5.59
C ASP A 21 11.17 -43.29 4.40
N LEU A 22 10.44 -42.20 4.20
CA LEU A 22 9.51 -42.02 3.09
C LEU A 22 10.23 -41.89 1.73
N LEU A 23 11.40 -41.23 1.70
CA LEU A 23 12.23 -41.18 0.50
C LEU A 23 12.77 -42.58 0.10
N ALA A 24 13.19 -43.37 1.09
CA ALA A 24 13.69 -44.70 0.85
C ALA A 24 12.61 -45.73 0.44
N GLY A 25 11.34 -45.41 0.74
CA GLY A 25 10.18 -46.26 0.45
C GLY A 25 9.74 -46.25 -1.03
N HIS A 26 10.27 -45.35 -1.87
CA HIS A 26 9.87 -45.16 -3.28
C HIS A 26 8.37 -45.03 -3.52
N GLY A 27 7.64 -44.51 -2.55
CA GLY A 27 6.21 -44.33 -2.58
C GLY A 27 5.72 -42.98 -3.18
N ALA A 28 4.54 -42.52 -2.81
CA ALA A 28 3.97 -41.28 -3.26
C ALA A 28 4.84 -40.07 -2.88
N TYR A 29 5.43 -40.10 -1.68
CA TYR A 29 6.35 -39.07 -1.21
C TYR A 29 7.62 -38.98 -2.06
N ALA A 30 8.24 -40.12 -2.37
CA ALA A 30 9.46 -40.15 -3.18
C ALA A 30 9.19 -39.59 -4.59
N ARG A 31 8.08 -40.00 -5.23
CA ARG A 31 7.66 -39.46 -6.54
C ARG A 31 7.45 -37.95 -6.51
N LEU A 32 6.85 -37.42 -5.44
CA LEU A 32 6.64 -35.98 -5.29
C LEU A 32 7.97 -35.22 -5.16
N MET A 33 8.92 -35.77 -4.41
CA MET A 33 10.26 -35.18 -4.24
C MET A 33 11.08 -35.23 -5.52
N GLU A 34 11.02 -36.35 -6.26
CA GLU A 34 11.67 -36.50 -7.58
C GLU A 34 11.13 -35.44 -8.56
N ALA A 35 9.81 -35.25 -8.62
CA ALA A 35 9.17 -34.22 -9.45
C ALA A 35 9.59 -32.79 -9.05
N GLN A 36 9.81 -32.52 -7.75
CA GLN A 36 10.31 -31.23 -7.28
C GLN A 36 11.77 -30.99 -7.69
N ILE A 37 12.63 -32.01 -7.61
CA ILE A 37 14.03 -31.94 -8.05
C ILE A 37 14.11 -31.73 -9.55
N GLU A 38 13.30 -32.43 -10.36
CA GLU A 38 13.22 -32.24 -11.81
C GLU A 38 12.71 -30.85 -12.18
N ALA A 39 11.80 -30.28 -11.38
CA ALA A 39 11.31 -28.91 -11.56
C ALA A 39 12.31 -27.83 -11.12
N GLY A 40 13.48 -28.19 -10.59
CA GLY A 40 14.53 -27.26 -10.16
C GLY A 40 14.20 -26.47 -8.89
N ILE A 41 13.28 -26.95 -8.06
CA ILE A 41 12.96 -26.37 -6.75
C ILE A 41 13.91 -27.02 -5.74
N GLU A 42 15.08 -26.42 -5.54
CA GLU A 42 15.99 -26.82 -4.46
C GLU A 42 15.35 -26.45 -3.12
N ASP A 43 15.05 -27.47 -2.32
CA ASP A 43 14.59 -27.29 -0.94
C ASP A 43 15.79 -26.86 -0.07
N VAL A 44 15.70 -25.68 0.52
CA VAL A 44 16.69 -25.14 1.44
C VAL A 44 16.50 -25.81 2.80
N THR A 45 17.01 -27.02 2.97
CA THR A 45 17.28 -27.58 4.27
C THR A 45 18.75 -27.90 4.40
N THR A 46 19.50 -26.89 4.83
CA THR A 46 20.84 -27.09 5.39
C THR A 46 20.76 -27.96 6.63
N ALA A 47 21.24 -29.15 6.56
CA ALA A 47 21.79 -29.87 7.71
C ALA A 47 22.92 -30.76 7.21
N GLU A 48 24.09 -30.49 7.73
CA GLU A 48 25.32 -31.18 7.70
C GLU A 48 25.15 -32.71 7.58
N ASP A 49 25.47 -33.28 6.40
CA ASP A 49 26.22 -34.52 6.27
C ASP A 49 26.55 -34.74 4.77
N HIS A 50 27.81 -34.99 4.51
CA HIS A 50 28.38 -35.19 3.20
C HIS A 50 27.74 -36.38 2.47
N VAL A 51 26.93 -36.07 1.44
CA VAL A 51 26.61 -37.05 0.39
C VAL A 51 27.27 -36.57 -0.90
N SER A 52 28.27 -37.32 -1.37
CA SER A 52 28.87 -37.10 -2.67
C SER A 52 27.86 -37.44 -3.75
N ILE A 53 27.23 -36.42 -4.34
CA ILE A 53 26.37 -36.58 -5.51
C ILE A 53 27.28 -36.64 -6.74
N VAL A 54 27.22 -37.77 -7.48
CA VAL A 54 27.83 -37.90 -8.79
C VAL A 54 27.14 -36.94 -9.74
N ILE A 55 27.80 -35.86 -10.07
CA ILE A 55 27.32 -34.81 -10.96
C ILE A 55 27.30 -35.37 -12.39
N ALA A 56 26.13 -35.44 -13.02
CA ALA A 56 26.00 -35.61 -14.45
C ALA A 56 26.68 -34.41 -15.17
N PRO A 57 27.17 -34.58 -16.43
CA PRO A 57 28.06 -33.60 -17.06
C PRO A 57 27.42 -32.22 -17.14
N GLU A 58 28.14 -31.24 -16.60
CA GLU A 58 27.84 -29.83 -16.64
C GLU A 58 27.43 -29.39 -18.05
N ILE A 59 26.14 -29.03 -18.20
CA ILE A 59 25.78 -27.99 -19.15
C ILE A 59 26.38 -26.72 -18.54
N PRO A 60 27.27 -25.99 -19.23
CA PRO A 60 27.78 -24.74 -18.69
C PRO A 60 26.63 -23.79 -18.52
N ALA A 61 25.96 -23.83 -17.37
CA ALA A 61 25.14 -22.76 -16.92
C ALA A 61 26.12 -21.57 -16.75
N ALA A 62 26.09 -20.64 -17.70
CA ALA A 62 26.67 -19.33 -17.46
C ALA A 62 26.12 -18.91 -16.08
N ALA A 63 27.04 -18.92 -15.08
CA ALA A 63 26.70 -18.43 -13.76
C ALA A 63 25.94 -17.12 -13.97
N PRO A 64 24.76 -16.94 -13.39
CA PRO A 64 24.12 -15.63 -13.45
C PRO A 64 25.19 -14.67 -12.94
N ALA A 65 25.60 -13.73 -13.79
CA ALA A 65 26.54 -12.70 -13.39
C ALA A 65 26.02 -12.19 -12.03
N PRO A 66 26.88 -12.13 -10.99
CA PRO A 66 26.45 -11.57 -9.73
C PRO A 66 25.78 -10.25 -10.11
N ILE A 67 24.54 -10.06 -9.69
CA ILE A 67 23.88 -8.77 -9.84
C ILE A 67 24.84 -7.84 -9.15
N SER A 68 25.57 -7.04 -9.94
CA SER A 68 26.56 -6.15 -9.38
C SER A 68 25.76 -5.24 -8.46
N GLU A 69 26.10 -5.18 -7.18
CA GLU A 69 25.61 -4.19 -6.24
C GLU A 69 25.82 -2.75 -6.76
N SER A 70 26.48 -2.60 -7.90
CA SER A 70 26.70 -1.36 -8.62
C SER A 70 25.51 -0.82 -9.41
N ASP A 71 24.40 -1.56 -9.53
CA ASP A 71 23.09 -0.97 -9.85
C ASP A 71 22.40 -0.45 -8.58
N GLU A 72 23.16 0.20 -7.70
CA GLU A 72 22.57 1.23 -6.83
C GLU A 72 21.92 2.24 -7.76
N ALA A 73 20.62 2.05 -7.97
CA ALA A 73 19.81 2.97 -8.74
C ALA A 73 20.09 4.35 -8.18
N SER A 74 20.71 5.21 -9.00
CA SER A 74 21.00 6.60 -8.62
C SER A 74 19.76 7.16 -7.95
N PRO A 75 19.87 7.80 -6.77
CA PRO A 75 18.70 8.21 -5.99
C PRO A 75 17.79 9.06 -6.88
N VAL A 76 16.65 8.49 -7.23
CA VAL A 76 15.67 9.17 -8.10
C VAL A 76 15.16 10.38 -7.31
N PRO A 77 15.23 11.60 -7.85
CA PRO A 77 14.73 12.79 -7.16
C PRO A 77 13.27 12.60 -6.73
N TRP A 78 12.93 12.96 -5.53
CA TRP A 78 11.57 12.85 -4.99
C TRP A 78 10.50 13.45 -5.90
N ILE A 79 10.84 14.57 -6.60
CA ILE A 79 9.93 15.22 -7.54
C ILE A 79 9.58 14.33 -8.73
N THR A 80 10.53 13.50 -9.19
CA THR A 80 10.32 12.55 -10.29
C THR A 80 9.45 11.38 -9.83
N ILE A 81 9.66 10.89 -8.60
CA ILE A 81 8.83 9.84 -8.00
C ILE A 81 7.40 10.34 -7.87
N PHE A 82 7.22 11.55 -7.32
CA PHE A 82 5.91 12.16 -7.14
C PHE A 82 5.19 12.41 -8.47
N GLY A 83 5.93 12.88 -9.49
CA GLY A 83 5.40 13.04 -10.83
C GLY A 83 4.89 11.74 -11.44
N ARG A 84 5.67 10.65 -11.32
CA ARG A 84 5.26 9.32 -11.79
C ARG A 84 4.07 8.74 -11.02
N LEU A 85 4.01 8.97 -9.70
CA LEU A 85 2.85 8.57 -8.89
C LEU A 85 1.58 9.32 -9.33
N LEU A 86 1.69 10.60 -9.67
CA LEU A 86 0.56 11.36 -10.21
C LEU A 86 0.16 10.90 -11.61
N GLU A 87 1.10 10.51 -12.47
CA GLU A 87 0.80 9.93 -13.79
C GLU A 87 -0.02 8.64 -13.68
N LEU A 88 0.26 7.80 -12.67
CA LEU A 88 -0.52 6.59 -12.40
C LEU A 88 -1.99 6.87 -12.07
N THR A 89 -2.30 8.05 -11.54
CA THR A 89 -3.68 8.46 -11.25
C THR A 89 -4.43 9.03 -12.46
N GLY A 90 -3.82 9.04 -13.65
CA GLY A 90 -4.37 9.65 -14.86
C GLY A 90 -5.87 9.38 -15.09
N PRO A 91 -6.32 8.11 -15.14
CA PRO A 91 -7.73 7.78 -15.34
C PRO A 91 -8.64 8.19 -14.18
N MET A 92 -8.06 8.39 -12.98
CA MET A 92 -8.77 8.64 -11.72
C MET A 92 -8.55 10.07 -11.19
N THR A 93 -7.95 10.96 -12.00
CA THR A 93 -7.65 12.35 -11.59
C THR A 93 -8.87 13.08 -11.04
N TRP A 94 -10.06 12.81 -11.54
CA TRP A 94 -11.29 13.40 -11.03
C TRP A 94 -11.58 13.03 -9.57
N MET A 95 -11.24 11.80 -9.15
CA MET A 95 -11.40 11.35 -7.75
C MET A 95 -10.40 12.07 -6.85
N LEU A 96 -9.16 12.24 -7.31
CA LEU A 96 -8.15 13.03 -6.59
C LEU A 96 -8.62 14.47 -6.41
N VAL A 97 -9.13 15.11 -7.46
CA VAL A 97 -9.71 16.45 -7.40
C VAL A 97 -10.91 16.50 -6.45
N ALA A 98 -11.81 15.51 -6.51
CA ALA A 98 -12.96 15.42 -5.62
C ALA A 98 -12.52 15.32 -4.14
N THR A 99 -11.51 14.52 -3.82
CA THR A 99 -10.95 14.41 -2.47
C THR A 99 -10.41 15.75 -1.99
N PHE A 100 -9.69 16.49 -2.82
CA PHE A 100 -9.19 17.83 -2.46
C PHE A 100 -10.33 18.84 -2.28
N VAL A 101 -11.33 18.83 -3.15
CA VAL A 101 -12.50 19.72 -3.02
C VAL A 101 -13.26 19.43 -1.74
N LEU A 102 -13.50 18.17 -1.40
CA LEU A 102 -14.15 17.77 -0.15
C LEU A 102 -13.31 18.18 1.08
N GLY A 103 -11.99 18.03 1.01
CA GLY A 103 -11.07 18.51 2.04
C GLY A 103 -11.14 20.01 2.26
N VAL A 104 -11.13 20.80 1.17
CA VAL A 104 -11.32 22.27 1.24
C VAL A 104 -12.67 22.61 1.86
N LEU A 105 -13.75 21.97 1.40
CA LEU A 105 -15.09 22.22 1.93
C LEU A 105 -15.18 21.90 3.43
N ARG A 106 -14.58 20.82 3.88
CA ARG A 106 -14.47 20.44 5.29
C ARG A 106 -13.74 21.52 6.11
N VAL A 107 -12.63 22.06 5.58
CA VAL A 107 -11.89 23.14 6.24
C VAL A 107 -12.74 24.42 6.35
N LEU A 108 -13.49 24.77 5.30
CA LEU A 108 -14.41 25.92 5.35
C LEU A 108 -15.50 25.74 6.41
N VAL A 109 -16.05 24.53 6.53
CA VAL A 109 -17.03 24.20 7.59
C VAL A 109 -16.40 24.35 8.98
N LEU A 110 -15.17 23.87 9.20
CA LEU A 110 -14.44 24.04 10.46
C LEU A 110 -14.22 25.51 10.82
N ILE A 111 -13.83 26.34 9.85
CA ILE A 111 -13.71 27.78 10.03
C ILE A 111 -15.07 28.38 10.38
N GLY A 112 -16.12 27.95 9.69
CA GLY A 112 -17.52 28.37 9.98
C GLY A 112 -17.96 28.08 11.42
N ILE A 113 -17.58 26.91 11.96
CA ILE A 113 -17.82 26.54 13.36
C ILE A 113 -17.14 27.55 14.30
N GLY A 114 -15.88 27.92 14.02
CA GLY A 114 -15.17 28.92 14.81
C GLY A 114 -15.82 30.29 14.76
N ILE A 115 -16.25 30.74 13.58
CA ILE A 115 -16.95 32.02 13.40
C ILE A 115 -18.28 32.02 14.14
N VAL A 116 -19.09 30.97 13.98
CA VAL A 116 -20.39 30.84 14.69
C VAL A 116 -20.17 30.83 16.19
N GLY A 117 -19.14 30.13 16.69
CA GLY A 117 -18.76 30.12 18.10
C GLY A 117 -18.45 31.54 18.63
N ALA A 118 -17.67 32.32 17.90
CA ALA A 118 -17.35 33.70 18.25
C ALA A 118 -18.61 34.59 18.25
N LEU A 119 -19.54 34.41 17.29
CA LEU A 119 -20.80 35.11 17.23
C LEU A 119 -21.74 34.77 18.39
N ILE A 120 -21.75 33.49 18.82
CA ILE A 120 -22.53 33.07 20.01
C ILE A 120 -22.04 33.80 21.26
N VAL A 121 -20.71 33.87 21.47
CA VAL A 121 -20.13 34.59 22.59
C VAL A 121 -20.53 36.08 22.56
N ARG A 122 -20.47 36.70 21.39
CA ARG A 122 -20.89 38.09 21.19
C ARG A 122 -22.38 38.33 21.52
N GLN A 123 -23.28 37.51 20.96
CA GLN A 123 -24.73 37.65 21.20
C GLN A 123 -25.12 37.35 22.66
N LEU A 124 -24.39 36.41 23.31
CA LEU A 124 -24.61 36.14 24.74
C LEU A 124 -24.31 37.34 25.60
N VAL A 125 -23.27 38.13 25.28
CA VAL A 125 -22.95 39.38 25.99
C VAL A 125 -24.00 40.48 25.70
N GLN A 126 -24.66 40.45 24.55
CA GLN A 126 -25.65 41.41 24.13
C GLN A 126 -27.09 41.03 24.54
N GLU A 127 -27.27 39.88 25.22
CA GLU A 127 -28.57 39.30 25.61
C GLU A 127 -29.54 39.09 24.42
N GLU A 128 -28.97 38.81 23.23
CA GLU A 128 -29.73 38.53 22.02
C GLU A 128 -30.11 37.05 21.88
N SER A 129 -31.06 36.76 20.99
CA SER A 129 -31.50 35.38 20.75
C SER A 129 -30.41 34.53 20.08
N LEU A 130 -30.02 33.39 20.69
CA LEU A 130 -29.00 32.50 20.22
C LEU A 130 -29.52 31.37 19.30
N THR A 131 -30.85 31.25 19.15
CA THR A 131 -31.48 30.07 18.51
C THR A 131 -30.94 29.82 17.10
N GLY A 132 -30.82 30.86 16.27
CA GLY A 132 -30.31 30.70 14.91
C GLY A 132 -28.84 30.23 14.83
N LEU A 133 -28.01 30.78 15.73
CA LEU A 133 -26.57 30.38 15.78
C LEU A 133 -26.38 28.98 16.33
N LEU A 134 -27.21 28.55 17.28
CA LEU A 134 -27.16 27.16 17.79
C LEU A 134 -27.58 26.14 16.72
N ILE A 135 -28.60 26.46 15.92
CA ILE A 135 -29.03 25.67 14.78
C ILE A 135 -27.87 25.60 13.75
N ALA A 136 -27.28 26.74 13.41
CA ALA A 136 -26.15 26.79 12.48
C ALA A 136 -24.96 25.96 12.99
N LEU A 137 -24.64 26.06 14.29
CA LEU A 137 -23.59 25.26 14.90
C LEU A 137 -23.88 23.75 14.82
N GLY A 138 -25.14 23.35 15.08
CA GLY A 138 -25.58 21.97 14.98
C GLY A 138 -25.48 21.44 13.54
N VAL A 139 -25.90 22.23 12.55
CA VAL A 139 -25.77 21.84 11.13
C VAL A 139 -24.32 21.74 10.69
N LEU A 140 -23.48 22.71 11.02
CA LEU A 140 -22.04 22.67 10.68
C LEU A 140 -21.33 21.52 11.40
N GLY A 141 -21.72 21.27 12.67
CA GLY A 141 -21.19 20.13 13.43
C GLY A 141 -21.53 18.76 12.81
N ALA A 142 -22.76 18.61 12.31
CA ALA A 142 -23.19 17.39 11.61
C ALA A 142 -22.55 17.26 10.20
N LEU A 143 -22.33 18.37 9.53
CA LEU A 143 -21.75 18.40 8.19
C LEU A 143 -20.27 18.00 8.19
N THR A 144 -19.52 18.31 9.25
CA THR A 144 -18.09 18.01 9.37
C THR A 144 -17.78 16.50 9.25
N PRO A 145 -18.37 15.59 10.04
CA PRO A 145 -18.13 14.17 9.93
C PRO A 145 -18.68 13.58 8.61
N LEU A 146 -19.76 14.13 8.07
CA LEU A 146 -20.30 13.69 6.77
C LEU A 146 -19.31 13.97 5.62
N LEU A 147 -18.75 15.18 5.59
CA LEU A 147 -17.74 15.55 4.59
C LEU A 147 -16.48 14.73 4.76
N HIS A 148 -16.03 14.49 5.99
CA HIS A 148 -14.86 13.66 6.26
C HIS A 148 -15.07 12.21 5.82
N TRP A 149 -16.25 11.65 6.09
CA TRP A 149 -16.59 10.31 5.64
C TRP A 149 -16.57 10.21 4.10
N TRP A 150 -17.15 11.21 3.41
CA TRP A 150 -17.20 11.22 1.95
C TRP A 150 -15.82 11.42 1.33
N GLU A 151 -15.01 12.33 1.86
CA GLU A 151 -13.61 12.55 1.49
C GLU A 151 -12.79 11.23 1.61
N SER A 152 -12.90 10.57 2.75
CA SER A 152 -12.23 9.31 3.03
C SER A 152 -12.68 8.20 2.08
N TRP A 153 -14.00 8.11 1.83
CA TRP A 153 -14.55 7.09 0.93
C TRP A 153 -14.04 7.26 -0.51
N VAL A 154 -14.03 8.49 -1.04
CA VAL A 154 -13.51 8.76 -2.40
C VAL A 154 -12.02 8.46 -2.49
N ALA A 155 -11.24 8.82 -1.47
CA ALA A 155 -9.79 8.56 -1.43
C ALA A 155 -9.49 7.06 -1.44
N HIS A 156 -10.20 6.26 -0.64
CA HIS A 156 -10.02 4.81 -0.60
C HIS A 156 -10.51 4.13 -1.87
N ASP A 157 -11.66 4.53 -2.44
CA ASP A 157 -12.14 3.97 -3.70
C ASP A 157 -11.14 4.21 -4.83
N MET A 158 -10.53 5.41 -4.88
CA MET A 158 -9.46 5.72 -5.83
C MET A 158 -8.23 4.80 -5.60
N ALA A 159 -7.78 4.67 -4.36
CA ALA A 159 -6.61 3.90 -4.02
C ALA A 159 -6.78 2.40 -4.32
N PHE A 160 -7.95 1.82 -4.03
CA PHE A 160 -8.25 0.42 -4.36
C PHE A 160 -8.36 0.16 -5.87
N ARG A 161 -8.90 1.10 -6.64
CA ARG A 161 -8.92 0.99 -8.11
C ARG A 161 -7.50 1.05 -8.68
N LEU A 162 -6.68 1.96 -8.18
CA LEU A 162 -5.27 2.08 -8.58
C LEU A 162 -4.51 0.78 -8.27
N LEU A 163 -4.70 0.21 -7.08
CA LEU A 163 -4.13 -1.06 -6.66
C LEU A 163 -4.53 -2.20 -7.62
N ALA A 164 -5.80 -2.27 -8.01
CA ALA A 164 -6.27 -3.27 -8.96
C ALA A 164 -5.64 -3.10 -10.35
N GLU A 165 -5.56 -1.89 -10.87
CA GLU A 165 -4.93 -1.60 -12.18
C GLU A 165 -3.43 -1.92 -12.17
N MET A 166 -2.71 -1.56 -11.11
CA MET A 166 -1.29 -1.88 -10.96
C MET A 166 -1.04 -3.39 -10.93
N ARG A 167 -1.87 -4.16 -10.22
CA ARG A 167 -1.77 -5.63 -10.20
C ARG A 167 -1.98 -6.22 -11.59
N ILE A 168 -2.97 -5.75 -12.33
CA ILE A 168 -3.24 -6.20 -13.71
C ILE A 168 -2.06 -5.83 -14.62
N GLU A 169 -1.51 -4.63 -14.51
CA GLU A 169 -0.37 -4.19 -15.32
C GLU A 169 0.89 -5.02 -15.06
N ILE A 170 1.20 -5.29 -13.78
CA ILE A 170 2.33 -6.15 -13.40
C ILE A 170 2.11 -7.56 -13.91
N TYR A 171 0.92 -8.13 -13.74
CA TYR A 171 0.58 -9.45 -14.26
C TYR A 171 0.81 -9.53 -15.78
N ASN A 172 0.31 -8.57 -16.54
CA ASN A 172 0.49 -8.51 -17.98
C ASN A 172 1.96 -8.35 -18.41
N LYS A 173 2.78 -7.68 -17.60
CA LYS A 173 4.23 -7.57 -17.83
C LYS A 173 4.94 -8.89 -17.54
N LEU A 174 4.60 -9.55 -16.42
CA LEU A 174 5.16 -10.84 -16.04
C LEU A 174 4.81 -11.92 -17.05
N ASP A 175 3.58 -11.96 -17.55
CA ASP A 175 3.12 -12.91 -18.57
C ASP A 175 3.96 -12.80 -19.86
N LYS A 176 4.24 -11.57 -20.30
CA LYS A 176 5.10 -11.34 -21.48
C LYS A 176 6.57 -11.72 -21.27
N LEU A 177 7.04 -11.72 -20.02
CA LEU A 177 8.41 -12.07 -19.66
C LEU A 177 8.58 -13.55 -19.31
N ALA A 178 7.48 -14.28 -19.17
CA ALA A 178 7.47 -15.71 -18.90
C ALA A 178 7.94 -16.51 -20.13
N PRO A 179 8.56 -17.70 -19.93
CA PRO A 179 9.03 -18.27 -18.65
C PRO A 179 10.40 -17.77 -18.21
N ALA A 180 11.18 -17.16 -19.10
CA ALA A 180 12.60 -16.88 -18.92
C ALA A 180 12.90 -15.99 -17.68
N TYR A 181 12.03 -15.03 -17.39
CA TYR A 181 12.19 -14.16 -16.23
C TYR A 181 11.79 -14.85 -14.93
N LEU A 182 10.71 -15.64 -14.97
CA LEU A 182 10.16 -16.28 -13.77
C LEU A 182 11.05 -17.37 -13.21
N VAL A 183 11.71 -18.15 -14.11
CA VAL A 183 12.65 -19.22 -13.71
C VAL A 183 13.86 -18.67 -12.95
N LYS A 184 14.25 -17.42 -13.20
CA LYS A 184 15.42 -16.78 -12.56
C LYS A 184 15.10 -16.05 -11.26
N ARG A 185 13.84 -15.96 -10.87
CA ARG A 185 13.38 -15.21 -9.69
C ARG A 185 12.72 -16.13 -8.68
N ARG A 186 12.87 -15.80 -7.40
CA ARG A 186 12.14 -16.51 -6.34
C ARG A 186 10.66 -16.11 -6.38
N SER A 187 9.77 -17.07 -6.27
CA SER A 187 8.32 -16.81 -6.23
C SER A 187 7.93 -15.84 -5.13
N GLY A 188 8.63 -15.87 -3.99
CA GLY A 188 8.42 -14.94 -2.88
C GLY A 188 8.70 -13.49 -3.25
N ASP A 189 9.74 -13.20 -4.03
CA ASP A 189 10.09 -11.83 -4.45
C ASP A 189 9.01 -11.25 -5.37
N ILE A 190 8.50 -12.08 -6.30
CA ILE A 190 7.41 -11.68 -7.21
C ILE A 190 6.12 -11.46 -6.42
N MET A 191 5.85 -12.33 -5.44
CA MET A 191 4.66 -12.19 -4.60
C MET A 191 4.74 -10.93 -3.74
N SER A 192 5.90 -10.62 -3.15
CA SER A 192 6.12 -9.38 -2.41
C SER A 192 5.87 -8.14 -3.27
N LEU A 193 6.37 -8.12 -4.51
CA LEU A 193 6.14 -7.05 -5.47
C LEU A 193 4.64 -6.83 -5.76
N VAL A 194 3.90 -7.91 -5.99
CA VAL A 194 2.46 -7.85 -6.35
C VAL A 194 1.55 -7.55 -5.16
N THR A 195 2.03 -7.80 -3.93
CA THR A 195 1.26 -7.55 -2.70
C THR A 195 1.80 -6.36 -1.93
N ALA A 196 2.88 -6.51 -1.19
CA ALA A 196 3.37 -5.54 -0.22
C ALA A 196 3.80 -4.20 -0.86
N ASP A 197 4.49 -4.23 -2.00
CA ASP A 197 4.95 -3.00 -2.64
C ASP A 197 3.78 -2.19 -3.21
N ILE A 198 2.79 -2.87 -3.81
CA ILE A 198 1.58 -2.22 -4.32
C ILE A 198 0.72 -1.68 -3.18
N GLU A 199 0.55 -2.42 -2.08
CA GLU A 199 -0.18 -1.97 -0.89
C GLU A 199 0.47 -0.73 -0.25
N THR A 200 1.79 -0.60 -0.33
CA THR A 200 2.49 0.61 0.10
C THR A 200 2.07 1.84 -0.72
N ILE A 201 1.85 1.68 -2.02
CA ILE A 201 1.37 2.77 -2.89
C ILE A 201 -0.09 3.10 -2.59
N GLU A 202 -0.94 2.10 -2.35
CA GLU A 202 -2.32 2.32 -1.91
C GLU A 202 -2.36 3.12 -0.62
N PHE A 203 -1.59 2.69 0.39
CA PHE A 203 -1.49 3.40 1.67
C PHE A 203 -1.03 4.85 1.49
N PHE A 204 -0.09 5.12 0.59
CA PHE A 204 0.38 6.46 0.29
C PHE A 204 -0.75 7.35 -0.25
N PHE A 205 -1.55 6.88 -1.19
CA PHE A 205 -2.66 7.64 -1.75
C PHE A 205 -3.81 7.83 -0.75
N ALA A 206 -4.20 6.78 -0.02
CA ALA A 206 -5.32 6.83 0.91
C ALA A 206 -5.00 7.61 2.20
N HIS A 207 -3.77 7.48 2.72
CA HIS A 207 -3.43 7.95 4.08
C HIS A 207 -2.36 9.05 4.13
N THR A 208 -1.69 9.37 3.02
CA THR A 208 -0.65 10.40 3.02
C THR A 208 -1.04 11.63 2.22
N ILE A 209 -1.49 11.49 0.97
CA ILE A 209 -1.75 12.65 0.10
C ILE A 209 -2.88 13.52 0.64
N ALA A 210 -4.05 12.95 0.92
CA ALA A 210 -5.20 13.73 1.38
C ALA A 210 -4.97 14.37 2.76
N PRO A 211 -4.48 13.65 3.80
CA PRO A 211 -4.12 14.26 5.08
C PRO A 211 -3.02 15.32 4.98
N ALA A 212 -1.98 15.12 4.16
CA ALA A 212 -0.91 16.09 3.99
C ALA A 212 -1.43 17.39 3.35
N PHE A 213 -2.31 17.29 2.35
CA PHE A 213 -2.96 18.44 1.76
C PHE A 213 -3.79 19.23 2.81
N VAL A 214 -4.59 18.55 3.61
CA VAL A 214 -5.40 19.18 4.66
C VAL A 214 -4.52 19.78 5.75
N ALA A 215 -3.44 19.10 6.15
CA ALA A 215 -2.47 19.59 7.12
C ALA A 215 -1.78 20.89 6.68
N LEU A 216 -1.59 21.09 5.38
CA LEU A 216 -1.07 22.34 4.83
C LEU A 216 -2.16 23.40 4.68
N LEU A 217 -3.37 22.99 4.28
CA LEU A 217 -4.48 23.88 3.99
C LEU A 217 -5.03 24.54 5.25
N ILE A 218 -5.16 23.81 6.36
CA ILE A 218 -5.72 24.36 7.61
C ILE A 218 -4.88 25.53 8.16
N PRO A 219 -3.56 25.40 8.40
CA PRO A 219 -2.76 26.51 8.87
C PRO A 219 -2.77 27.71 7.89
N ALA A 220 -2.69 27.43 6.58
CA ALA A 220 -2.75 28.49 5.57
C ALA A 220 -4.08 29.25 5.62
N ALA A 221 -5.21 28.55 5.71
CA ALA A 221 -6.53 29.17 5.80
C ALA A 221 -6.71 29.98 7.10
N VAL A 222 -6.19 29.46 8.22
CA VAL A 222 -6.20 30.20 9.51
C VAL A 222 -5.35 31.45 9.41
N LEU A 223 -4.12 31.36 8.87
CA LEU A 223 -3.25 32.53 8.68
C LEU A 223 -3.89 33.60 7.80
N VAL A 224 -4.48 33.20 6.67
CA VAL A 224 -5.18 34.13 5.76
C VAL A 224 -6.38 34.80 6.47
N THR A 225 -7.14 34.03 7.23
CA THR A 225 -8.31 34.54 7.96
C THR A 225 -7.89 35.55 9.04
N VAL A 226 -6.85 35.19 9.83
CA VAL A 226 -6.33 36.10 10.88
C VAL A 226 -5.70 37.34 10.26
N ALA A 227 -4.96 37.22 9.15
CA ALA A 227 -4.36 38.34 8.45
C ALA A 227 -5.41 39.30 7.87
N ALA A 228 -6.54 38.79 7.41
CA ALA A 228 -7.65 39.59 6.91
C ALA A 228 -8.37 40.39 8.02
N ILE A 229 -8.36 39.86 9.24
CA ILE A 229 -8.97 40.52 10.42
C ILE A 229 -7.97 41.49 11.08
N GLN A 230 -6.80 40.99 11.41
CA GLN A 230 -5.72 41.74 12.05
C GLN A 230 -4.34 41.22 11.62
N TRP A 231 -3.73 41.83 10.60
CA TRP A 231 -2.45 41.42 10.05
C TRP A 231 -1.30 41.32 11.06
N PRO A 232 -1.21 42.13 12.17
CA PRO A 232 -0.14 41.97 13.14
C PRO A 232 -0.22 40.65 13.93
N LEU A 233 -1.44 40.12 14.14
CA LEU A 233 -1.62 38.82 14.81
C LEU A 233 -1.17 37.65 13.93
N ALA A 234 -1.32 37.76 12.60
CA ALA A 234 -0.85 36.78 11.69
C ALA A 234 0.68 36.62 11.71
N LEU A 235 1.43 37.70 11.94
CA LEU A 235 2.88 37.69 12.11
C LEU A 235 3.36 36.99 13.39
N ILE A 236 2.52 36.94 14.42
CA ILE A 236 2.84 36.24 15.68
C ILE A 236 2.62 34.73 15.53
N LEU A 237 1.73 34.32 14.60
CA LEU A 237 1.38 32.91 14.34
C LEU A 237 2.32 32.24 13.32
N LEU A 238 3.15 32.99 12.62
CA LEU A 238 4.18 32.52 11.69
C LEU A 238 5.46 32.13 12.42
#